data_f4f257b28b1e03457aa9318feed04563
#
_entry.id   f4f257b28b1e03457aa9318feed04563
#
_cell.length_a   1.000
_cell.length_b   1.000
_cell.length_c   1.000
_cell.angle_alpha   90.00
_cell.angle_beta   90.00
_cell.angle_gamma   90.00
#
_symmetry.space_group_name_H-M   'P 1'
#
loop_
_entity.id
_entity.type
_entity.pdbx_description
1 polymer ?
#
loop_
_entity_poly.entity_id
_entity_poly.type
_entity_poly.pdbx_seq_one_letter_code
_entity_poly.pdbx_strand_id
1 'polypeptide(L)' 'MTHDKLEVLETHLAHVDRTLEELSDVVNKQQAQINQLTRLVELIANREEQEVDIASERPPPHW' A
#
# COMPACT_ATOMS: atom_id res chain seq x y z
N MET A 1 3.15 -46.60 0.12
CA MET A 1 2.31 -45.79 0.97
C MET A 1 2.98 -44.55 1.49
N THR A 2 4.10 -44.69 2.17
CA THR A 2 4.86 -43.54 2.59
C THR A 2 5.29 -42.71 1.41
N HIS A 3 5.57 -43.35 0.31
CA HIS A 3 5.99 -42.69 -0.92
C HIS A 3 4.92 -41.76 -1.47
N ASP A 4 3.67 -42.24 -1.46
CA ASP A 4 2.55 -41.45 -1.94
C ASP A 4 2.29 -40.26 -1.04
N LYS A 5 2.44 -40.42 0.25
CA LYS A 5 2.29 -39.31 1.19
C LYS A 5 3.35 -38.27 1.01
N LEU A 6 4.59 -38.69 0.72
CA LEU A 6 5.66 -37.75 0.47
C LEU A 6 5.40 -36.95 -0.81
N GLU A 7 4.93 -37.61 -1.86
CA GLU A 7 4.59 -36.91 -3.10
C GLU A 7 3.50 -35.90 -2.91
N VAL A 8 2.47 -36.26 -2.14
CA VAL A 8 1.38 -35.35 -1.84
C VAL A 8 1.89 -34.14 -1.07
N LEU A 9 2.74 -34.38 -0.07
CA LEU A 9 3.31 -33.30 0.73
C LEU A 9 4.20 -32.40 -0.11
N GLU A 10 5.01 -32.98 -0.98
CA GLU A 10 5.87 -32.20 -1.85
C GLU A 10 5.06 -31.31 -2.80
N THR A 11 4.00 -31.88 -3.36
CA THR A 11 3.12 -31.12 -4.24
C THR A 11 2.44 -29.98 -3.48
N HIS A 12 1.98 -30.30 -2.27
CA HIS A 12 1.32 -29.30 -1.44
C HIS A 12 2.30 -28.18 -1.06
N LEU A 13 3.52 -28.55 -0.73
CA LEU A 13 4.54 -27.60 -0.35
C LEU A 13 4.87 -26.67 -1.51
N ALA A 14 5.00 -27.22 -2.72
CA ALA A 14 5.23 -26.41 -3.90
C ALA A 14 4.09 -25.44 -4.16
N HIS A 15 2.87 -25.87 -3.91
CA HIS A 15 1.71 -25.02 -4.05
C HIS A 15 1.72 -23.88 -3.04
N VAL A 16 2.07 -24.20 -1.79
CA VAL A 16 2.18 -23.19 -0.74
C VAL A 16 3.27 -22.18 -1.08
N ASP A 17 4.41 -22.64 -1.56
CA ASP A 17 5.50 -21.75 -1.96
C ASP A 17 5.07 -20.79 -3.04
N ARG A 18 4.36 -21.30 -4.04
CA ARG A 18 3.86 -20.44 -5.12
C ARG A 18 2.87 -19.42 -4.58
N THR A 19 1.99 -19.83 -3.71
CA THR A 19 1.01 -18.93 -3.11
C THR A 19 1.72 -17.83 -2.31
N LEU A 20 2.76 -18.19 -1.58
CA LEU A 20 3.55 -17.21 -0.83
C LEU A 20 4.21 -16.19 -1.77
N GLU A 21 4.74 -16.65 -2.89
CA GLU A 21 5.33 -15.75 -3.86
C GLU A 21 4.28 -14.80 -4.44
N GLU A 22 3.12 -15.31 -4.76
CA GLU A 22 2.03 -14.49 -5.27
C GLU A 22 1.57 -13.46 -4.25
N LEU A 23 1.47 -13.87 -2.98
CA LEU A 23 1.11 -12.96 -1.90
C LEU A 23 2.18 -11.88 -1.70
N SER A 24 3.44 -12.28 -1.79
CA SER A 24 4.53 -11.33 -1.69
C SER A 24 4.45 -10.27 -2.79
N ASP A 25 4.12 -10.68 -4.02
CA ASP A 25 3.94 -9.74 -5.13
C ASP A 25 2.76 -8.81 -4.87
N VAL A 26 1.66 -9.33 -4.36
CA VAL A 26 0.49 -8.53 -4.02
C VAL A 26 0.83 -7.49 -2.95
N VAL A 27 1.53 -7.92 -1.91
CA VAL A 27 1.94 -7.03 -0.82
C VAL A 27 2.83 -5.91 -1.36
N ASN A 28 3.77 -6.25 -2.22
CA ASN A 28 4.66 -5.25 -2.82
C ASN A 28 3.90 -4.25 -3.67
N LYS A 29 2.94 -4.72 -4.45
CA LYS A 29 2.10 -3.84 -5.26
C LYS A 29 1.24 -2.93 -4.38
N GLN A 30 0.68 -3.49 -3.33
CA GLN A 30 -0.14 -2.71 -2.42
C GLN A 30 0.71 -1.66 -1.69
N GLN A 31 1.94 -2.01 -1.31
CA GLN A 31 2.81 -1.06 -0.68
C GLN A 31 3.14 0.11 -1.61
N ALA A 32 3.37 -0.19 -2.89
CA ALA A 32 3.62 0.85 -3.88
C ALA A 32 2.39 1.75 -4.03
N GLN A 33 1.19 1.18 -4.03
CA GLN A 33 -0.05 1.94 -4.10
C GLN A 33 -0.23 2.82 -2.86
N ILE A 34 0.06 2.26 -1.69
CA ILE A 34 -0.02 3.02 -0.44
C ILE A 34 0.94 4.20 -0.47
N ASN A 35 2.15 3.98 -0.92
CA ASN A 35 3.15 5.04 -1.02
C ASN A 35 2.69 6.15 -1.96
N GLN A 36 2.09 5.77 -3.07
CA GLN A 36 1.58 6.72 -4.04
C GLN A 36 0.42 7.53 -3.47
N LEU A 37 -0.52 6.86 -2.81
CA LEU A 37 -1.64 7.52 -2.17
C LEU A 37 -1.18 8.44 -1.05
N THR A 38 -0.19 8.00 -0.28
CA THR A 38 0.37 8.83 0.79
C THR A 38 0.95 10.11 0.23
N ARG A 39 1.67 10.03 -0.88
CA ARG A 39 2.21 11.23 -1.52
C ARG A 39 1.13 12.18 -2.00
N LEU A 40 0.07 11.61 -2.58
CA LEU A 40 -1.05 12.43 -3.03
C LEU A 40 -1.74 13.12 -1.87
N VAL A 41 -1.94 12.40 -0.78
CA VAL A 41 -2.56 12.98 0.41
C VAL A 41 -1.68 14.10 0.98
N GLU A 42 -0.38 13.88 1.02
CA GLU A 42 0.55 14.90 1.50
C GLU A 42 0.53 16.14 0.62
N LEU A 43 0.45 15.97 -0.70
CA LEU A 43 0.35 17.09 -1.60
C LEU A 43 -0.93 17.88 -1.38
N ILE A 44 -2.03 17.20 -1.20
CA ILE A 44 -3.32 17.84 -0.93
C ILE A 44 -3.28 18.58 0.41
N ALA A 45 -2.74 17.94 1.43
CA ALA A 45 -2.65 18.53 2.75
C ALA A 45 -1.76 19.77 2.74
N ASN A 46 -0.65 19.71 2.05
CA ASN A 46 0.25 20.86 1.93
C ASN A 46 -0.42 22.01 1.19
N ARG A 47 -1.18 21.68 0.16
CA ARG A 47 -1.90 22.70 -0.58
C ARG A 47 -2.95 23.40 0.30
N GLU A 48 -3.66 22.62 1.10
CA GLU A 48 -4.65 23.18 2.02
C GLU A 48 -3.99 24.05 3.08
N GLU A 49 -2.86 23.62 3.60
CA GLU A 49 -2.11 24.43 4.56
C GLU A 49 -1.66 25.74 3.96
N GLN A 50 -1.18 25.72 2.74
CA GLN A 50 -0.78 26.93 2.04
C GLN A 50 -1.96 27.86 1.83
N GLU A 51 -3.09 27.34 1.46
CA GLU A 51 -4.29 28.12 1.29
C GLU A 51 -4.77 28.74 2.60
N VAL A 52 -4.69 27.97 3.66
CA VAL A 52 -5.06 28.47 4.98
C VAL A 52 -4.08 29.57 5.43
N ASP A 53 -2.80 29.37 5.20
CA ASP A 53 -1.80 30.36 5.57
C ASP A 53 -2.01 31.65 4.80
N ILE A 54 -2.28 31.56 3.52
CA ILE A 54 -2.57 32.72 2.69
C ILE A 54 -3.82 33.43 3.20
N ALA A 55 -4.83 32.68 3.53
CA ALA A 55 -6.07 33.26 4.06
C ALA A 55 -5.84 33.91 5.41
N SER A 56 -4.98 33.36 6.23
CA SER A 56 -4.68 33.94 7.53
C SER A 56 -3.87 35.21 7.40
N GLU A 57 -3.03 35.31 6.42
CA GLU A 57 -2.22 36.49 6.19
C GLU A 57 -3.05 37.66 5.68
N ARG A 58 -4.13 37.40 5.01
CA ARG A 58 -4.99 38.47 4.56
C ARG A 58 -5.78 39.03 5.72
N PRO A 59 -5.85 40.35 5.81
CA PRO A 59 -6.73 40.91 6.82
C PRO A 59 -8.14 40.44 6.50
N PRO A 60 -8.89 40.08 7.50
CA PRO A 60 -10.22 39.57 7.25
C PRO A 60 -11.05 40.66 6.60
N PRO A 61 -11.39 40.46 5.39
CA PRO A 61 -11.90 41.52 4.63
C PRO A 61 -13.24 41.92 5.11
N HIS A 62 -13.81 41.23 5.87
CA HIS A 62 -15.05 41.60 6.15
C HIS A 62 -15.63 40.81 7.16
N TRP A 63 -14.89 40.32 7.90
CA TRP A 63 -15.41 39.50 8.93
C TRP A 63 -16.22 40.29 9.92
#